data_6824624b461db9bb0de728970a639335
#
_entry.id   6824624b461db9bb0de728970a639335
#
_cell.length_a   1.000
_cell.length_b   1.000
_cell.length_c   1.000
_cell.angle_alpha   90.00
_cell.angle_beta   90.00
_cell.angle_gamma   90.00
#
_symmetry.space_group_name_H-M   'P 1'
#
loop_
_entity.id
_entity.type
_entity.pdbx_description
1 polymer ?
#
loop_
_entity_poly.entity_id
_entity_poly.type
_entity_poly.pdbx_seq_one_letter_code
_entity_poly.pdbx_strand_id
1 'polypeptide(L)'
;AQAAATTALLSEGRFTLGIGAGERLNEHVVGAGWPPVAVRHEMLREALEIIRLLWSGGYQSYEGKHLRLEDARVFDLPDVLPRIAVAAGGPAAARIAGELGDALFATEPREDLISAYRSAGGTGARYAEVPLAWAPTEDAAAESARKLFRFGITGWKVQAELPNPVNFDAATKFVTAEHMREQFGCGPDAQRHVEVAKDFLAAGYDQLALINAGPDMNGFFDFFGKELGPALHALDS
;
A
#
# COMPACT_ATOMS: atom_id res chain seq x y z
N ALA A 1 13.05 6.69 -10.55
CA ALA A 1 14.31 6.96 -9.85
C ALA A 1 14.45 8.45 -9.55
N GLN A 2 14.43 9.35 -10.56
CA GLN A 2 14.68 10.79 -10.40
C GLN A 2 13.70 11.47 -9.44
N ALA A 3 12.40 11.34 -9.64
CA ALA A 3 11.39 11.97 -8.77
C ALA A 3 11.54 11.53 -7.30
N ALA A 4 11.83 10.25 -7.07
CA ALA A 4 12.04 9.74 -5.71
C ALA A 4 13.30 10.31 -5.06
N ALA A 5 14.41 10.46 -5.80
CA ALA A 5 15.62 11.09 -5.30
C ALA A 5 15.38 12.56 -4.92
N THR A 6 14.70 13.33 -5.79
CA THR A 6 14.32 14.72 -5.52
C THR A 6 13.40 14.84 -4.29
N THR A 7 12.40 13.94 -4.17
CA THR A 7 11.51 13.94 -3.01
C THR A 7 12.27 13.62 -1.71
N ALA A 8 13.24 12.70 -1.77
CA ALA A 8 14.07 12.37 -0.62
C ALA A 8 14.92 13.56 -0.17
N LEU A 9 15.50 14.34 -1.10
CA LEU A 9 16.21 15.59 -0.80
C LEU A 9 15.28 16.62 -0.15
N LEU A 10 14.11 16.87 -0.74
CA LEU A 10 13.15 17.85 -0.23
C LEU A 10 12.55 17.45 1.12
N SER A 11 12.44 16.17 1.41
CA SER A 11 11.92 15.64 2.68
C SER A 11 13.00 15.41 3.74
N GLU A 12 14.26 15.76 3.46
CA GLU A 12 15.39 15.58 4.39
C GLU A 12 15.50 14.12 4.88
N GLY A 13 15.37 13.16 3.97
CA GLY A 13 15.47 11.71 4.25
C GLY A 13 14.22 11.07 4.87
N ARG A 14 13.11 11.77 5.03
CA ARG A 14 11.84 11.24 5.57
C ARG A 14 10.95 10.55 4.53
N PHE A 15 11.45 10.31 3.33
CA PHE A 15 10.71 9.71 2.23
C PHE A 15 11.01 8.22 2.08
N THR A 16 9.96 7.43 1.90
CA THR A 16 10.04 6.03 1.47
C THR A 16 9.32 5.89 0.13
N LEU A 17 9.97 5.29 -0.86
CA LEU A 17 9.37 5.03 -2.16
C LEU A 17 8.49 3.78 -2.09
N GLY A 18 7.18 3.93 -2.27
CA GLY A 18 6.27 2.81 -2.52
C GLY A 18 6.24 2.45 -4.01
N ILE A 19 6.42 1.18 -4.35
CA ILE A 19 6.35 0.70 -5.73
C ILE A 19 5.68 -0.67 -5.77
N GLY A 20 4.88 -0.92 -6.82
CA GLY A 20 4.16 -2.18 -7.02
C GLY A 20 4.02 -2.54 -8.49
N ALA A 21 3.37 -3.68 -8.76
CA ALA A 21 3.17 -4.20 -10.11
C ALA A 21 2.03 -3.49 -10.90
N GLY A 22 1.54 -2.36 -10.38
CA GLY A 22 0.50 -1.55 -11.00
C GLY A 22 -0.92 -2.11 -10.84
N GLU A 23 -1.88 -1.33 -11.29
CA GLU A 23 -3.31 -1.67 -11.37
C GLU A 23 -3.88 -1.20 -12.71
N ARG A 24 -4.81 -1.99 -13.23
CA ARG A 24 -5.36 -1.74 -14.56
C ARG A 24 -6.01 -0.37 -14.68
N LEU A 25 -6.65 0.10 -13.62
CA LEU A 25 -7.27 1.42 -13.57
C LEU A 25 -6.32 2.55 -14.01
N ASN A 26 -5.06 2.49 -13.57
CA ASN A 26 -4.07 3.54 -13.81
C ASN A 26 -3.16 3.25 -15.01
N GLU A 27 -2.92 1.98 -15.32
CA GLU A 27 -1.91 1.59 -16.32
C GLU A 27 -2.46 1.55 -17.76
N HIS A 28 -3.68 1.03 -17.97
CA HIS A 28 -4.22 0.86 -19.32
C HIS A 28 -4.51 2.18 -20.04
N VAL A 29 -4.67 3.27 -19.31
CA VAL A 29 -5.03 4.61 -19.84
C VAL A 29 -3.96 5.21 -20.76
N VAL A 30 -2.69 4.76 -20.62
CA VAL A 30 -1.59 5.20 -21.50
C VAL A 30 -1.50 4.39 -22.79
N GLY A 31 -2.41 3.45 -23.03
CA GLY A 31 -2.49 2.66 -24.26
C GLY A 31 -1.50 1.50 -24.37
N ALA A 32 -0.69 1.24 -23.34
CA ALA A 32 0.29 0.13 -23.33
C ALA A 32 -0.30 -1.26 -23.06
N GLY A 33 -1.61 -1.35 -22.85
CA GLY A 33 -2.30 -2.59 -22.49
C GLY A 33 -2.16 -2.95 -21.01
N TRP A 34 -2.56 -4.18 -20.67
CA TRP A 34 -2.48 -4.69 -19.30
C TRP A 34 -1.93 -6.13 -19.33
N PRO A 35 -0.62 -6.32 -19.12
CA PRO A 35 0.00 -7.64 -19.18
C PRO A 35 -0.49 -8.57 -18.07
N PRO A 36 -0.40 -9.89 -18.24
CA PRO A 36 -0.64 -10.85 -17.17
C PRO A 36 0.25 -10.58 -15.94
N VAL A 37 -0.23 -10.94 -14.74
CA VAL A 37 0.45 -10.65 -13.48
C VAL A 37 1.90 -11.16 -13.43
N ALA A 38 2.19 -12.30 -14.03
CA ALA A 38 3.57 -12.84 -14.09
C ALA A 38 4.52 -11.89 -14.85
N VAL A 39 4.07 -11.35 -15.98
CA VAL A 39 4.83 -10.36 -16.77
C VAL A 39 5.00 -9.06 -16.00
N ARG A 40 3.95 -8.59 -15.31
CA ARG A 40 4.04 -7.39 -14.46
C ARG A 40 5.03 -7.58 -13.31
N HIS A 41 5.14 -8.77 -12.73
CA HIS A 41 6.14 -9.09 -11.73
C HIS A 41 7.57 -9.10 -12.30
N GLU A 42 7.78 -9.59 -13.52
CA GLU A 42 9.06 -9.49 -14.22
C GLU A 42 9.43 -8.00 -14.44
N MET A 43 8.49 -7.21 -14.96
CA MET A 43 8.67 -5.76 -15.14
C MET A 43 8.98 -5.03 -13.81
N LEU A 44 8.31 -5.39 -12.72
CA LEU A 44 8.58 -4.83 -11.39
C LEU A 44 10.02 -5.13 -10.94
N ARG A 45 10.51 -6.34 -11.16
CA ARG A 45 11.92 -6.71 -10.84
C ARG A 45 12.90 -5.83 -11.61
N GLU A 46 12.73 -5.74 -12.92
CA GLU A 46 13.61 -4.89 -13.77
C GLU A 46 13.53 -3.41 -13.35
N ALA A 47 12.33 -2.91 -13.01
CA ALA A 47 12.17 -1.54 -12.53
C ALA A 47 12.90 -1.28 -11.21
N LEU A 48 12.86 -2.22 -10.26
CA LEU A 48 13.59 -2.13 -8.99
C LEU A 48 15.11 -2.13 -9.23
N GLU A 49 15.60 -3.01 -10.10
CA GLU A 49 17.02 -3.08 -10.49
C GLU A 49 17.48 -1.76 -11.15
N ILE A 50 16.70 -1.23 -12.09
CA ILE A 50 16.99 0.04 -12.77
C ILE A 50 17.00 1.21 -11.77
N ILE A 51 16.06 1.28 -10.82
CA ILE A 51 16.01 2.34 -9.82
C ILE A 51 17.28 2.31 -8.96
N ARG A 52 17.67 1.15 -8.47
CA ARG A 52 18.89 0.98 -7.66
C ARG A 52 20.16 1.27 -8.46
N LEU A 53 20.20 0.83 -9.73
CA LEU A 53 21.30 1.12 -10.64
C LEU A 53 21.47 2.64 -10.85
N LEU A 54 20.39 3.36 -11.13
CA LEU A 54 20.43 4.81 -11.29
C LEU A 54 20.83 5.55 -9.99
N TRP A 55 20.45 5.02 -8.84
CA TRP A 55 20.83 5.58 -7.54
C TRP A 55 22.27 5.27 -7.14
N SER A 56 22.98 4.36 -7.83
CA SER A 56 24.42 4.17 -7.64
C SER A 56 25.27 5.31 -8.24
N GLY A 57 24.64 6.22 -8.97
CA GLY A 57 25.28 7.38 -9.60
C GLY A 57 25.95 7.07 -10.92
N GLY A 58 26.49 8.11 -11.57
CA GLY A 58 27.11 8.00 -12.88
C GLY A 58 26.09 7.78 -14.02
N TYR A 59 26.61 7.58 -15.24
CA TYR A 59 25.81 7.17 -16.37
C TYR A 59 25.62 5.66 -16.37
N GLN A 60 24.38 5.22 -16.50
CA GLN A 60 23.98 3.82 -16.39
C GLN A 60 23.21 3.37 -17.64
N SER A 61 23.43 2.13 -18.04
CA SER A 61 22.67 1.43 -19.07
C SER A 61 22.21 0.08 -18.55
N TYR A 62 21.02 -0.35 -18.96
CA TYR A 62 20.40 -1.62 -18.57
C TYR A 62 19.66 -2.22 -19.76
N GLU A 63 19.83 -3.51 -20.00
CA GLU A 63 19.14 -4.25 -21.04
C GLU A 63 18.37 -5.39 -20.40
N GLY A 64 17.06 -5.18 -20.19
CA GLY A 64 16.13 -6.18 -19.65
C GLY A 64 15.28 -6.82 -20.72
N LYS A 65 14.43 -7.75 -20.31
CA LYS A 65 13.42 -8.38 -21.18
C LYS A 65 12.28 -7.43 -21.52
N HIS A 66 11.91 -6.57 -20.58
CA HIS A 66 10.75 -5.67 -20.66
C HIS A 66 11.14 -4.20 -20.66
N LEU A 67 12.20 -3.85 -19.96
CA LEU A 67 12.64 -2.47 -19.78
C LEU A 67 14.07 -2.29 -20.25
N ARG A 68 14.36 -1.11 -20.80
CA ARG A 68 15.69 -0.71 -21.27
C ARG A 68 16.04 0.68 -20.75
N LEU A 69 17.30 0.86 -20.42
CA LEU A 69 17.88 2.14 -20.06
C LEU A 69 19.17 2.34 -20.86
N GLU A 70 19.40 3.53 -21.40
CA GLU A 70 20.59 3.85 -22.19
C GLU A 70 21.14 5.21 -21.75
N ASP A 71 22.42 5.21 -21.34
CA ASP A 71 23.19 6.40 -20.96
C ASP A 71 22.44 7.39 -20.05
N ALA A 72 21.68 6.89 -19.10
CA ALA A 72 20.86 7.69 -18.20
C ALA A 72 21.58 7.95 -16.86
N ARG A 73 21.32 9.13 -16.30
CA ARG A 73 21.89 9.55 -15.01
C ARG A 73 20.88 10.31 -14.17
N VAL A 74 20.83 10.03 -12.87
CA VAL A 74 20.21 10.90 -11.88
C VAL A 74 21.31 11.80 -11.31
N PHE A 75 21.17 13.13 -11.49
CA PHE A 75 22.22 14.09 -11.13
C PHE A 75 22.20 14.45 -9.64
N ASP A 76 20.99 14.66 -9.11
CA ASP A 76 20.79 15.06 -7.71
C ASP A 76 20.38 13.85 -6.88
N LEU A 77 21.34 13.23 -6.22
CA LEU A 77 21.13 12.10 -5.32
C LEU A 77 21.30 12.56 -3.86
N PRO A 78 20.43 12.10 -2.94
CA PRO A 78 20.65 12.33 -1.52
C PRO A 78 21.79 11.46 -0.98
N ASP A 79 22.47 11.94 0.07
CA ASP A 79 23.52 11.14 0.75
C ASP A 79 22.99 9.84 1.32
N VAL A 80 21.73 9.86 1.79
CA VAL A 80 21.01 8.66 2.24
C VAL A 80 19.87 8.38 1.26
N LEU A 81 20.01 7.30 0.51
CA LEU A 81 18.99 6.88 -0.47
C LEU A 81 17.67 6.52 0.22
N PRO A 82 16.52 6.83 -0.41
CA PRO A 82 15.23 6.46 0.15
C PRO A 82 15.05 4.93 0.18
N ARG A 83 14.38 4.43 1.21
CA ARG A 83 13.97 3.03 1.26
C ARG A 83 12.93 2.75 0.20
N ILE A 84 12.90 1.51 -0.31
CA ILE A 84 11.89 1.04 -1.25
C ILE A 84 10.96 0.06 -0.54
N ALA A 85 9.71 0.45 -0.36
CA ALA A 85 8.64 -0.44 0.09
C ALA A 85 7.94 -1.04 -1.13
N VAL A 86 7.94 -2.36 -1.25
CA VAL A 86 7.30 -3.05 -2.38
C VAL A 86 5.91 -3.51 -1.99
N ALA A 87 4.90 -3.11 -2.78
CA ALA A 87 3.51 -3.46 -2.56
C ALA A 87 3.23 -4.91 -2.98
N ALA A 88 2.53 -5.66 -2.14
CA ALA A 88 2.23 -7.06 -2.35
C ALA A 88 0.77 -7.40 -2.05
N GLY A 89 0.02 -7.79 -3.08
CA GLY A 89 -1.31 -8.41 -2.96
C GLY A 89 -1.28 -9.95 -3.01
N GLY A 90 -0.09 -10.56 -3.08
CA GLY A 90 0.08 -12.01 -3.10
C GLY A 90 1.52 -12.45 -2.79
N PRO A 91 1.74 -13.76 -2.46
CA PRO A 91 3.05 -14.26 -2.04
C PRO A 91 4.18 -14.07 -3.06
N ALA A 92 3.86 -14.04 -4.37
CA ALA A 92 4.86 -13.79 -5.41
C ALA A 92 5.42 -12.37 -5.34
N ALA A 93 4.56 -11.34 -5.16
CA ALA A 93 4.99 -9.96 -4.96
C ALA A 93 5.70 -9.78 -3.61
N ALA A 94 5.23 -10.47 -2.55
CA ALA A 94 5.90 -10.45 -1.25
C ALA A 94 7.33 -11.02 -1.30
N ARG A 95 7.58 -12.06 -2.12
CA ARG A 95 8.95 -12.54 -2.38
C ARG A 95 9.80 -11.49 -3.08
N ILE A 96 9.26 -10.79 -4.09
CA ILE A 96 9.98 -9.68 -4.74
C ILE A 96 10.34 -8.60 -3.72
N ALA A 97 9.42 -8.27 -2.81
CA ALA A 97 9.69 -7.34 -1.71
C ALA A 97 10.85 -7.79 -0.83
N GLY A 98 10.91 -9.09 -0.49
CA GLY A 98 11.99 -9.66 0.32
C GLY A 98 13.35 -9.71 -0.38
N GLU A 99 13.37 -9.96 -1.69
CA GLU A 99 14.60 -10.09 -2.49
C GLU A 99 15.18 -8.73 -2.90
N LEU A 100 14.33 -7.76 -3.27
CA LEU A 100 14.74 -6.51 -3.94
C LEU A 100 14.29 -5.24 -3.22
N GLY A 101 13.33 -5.32 -2.30
CA GLY A 101 12.84 -4.20 -1.51
C GLY A 101 13.58 -4.02 -0.19
N ASP A 102 13.33 -2.89 0.47
CA ASP A 102 13.77 -2.61 1.83
C ASP A 102 12.63 -2.78 2.84
N ALA A 103 11.38 -2.88 2.35
CA ALA A 103 10.18 -3.05 3.15
C ALA A 103 9.05 -3.70 2.32
N LEU A 104 8.08 -4.27 3.02
CA LEU A 104 6.83 -4.76 2.46
C LEU A 104 5.70 -3.75 2.70
N PHE A 105 4.79 -3.58 1.74
CA PHE A 105 3.54 -2.85 1.91
C PHE A 105 2.35 -3.72 1.44
N ALA A 106 1.28 -3.82 2.25
CA ALA A 106 0.07 -4.56 1.88
C ALA A 106 -1.21 -3.90 2.44
N THR A 107 -2.37 -4.40 2.03
CA THR A 107 -3.69 -3.84 2.37
C THR A 107 -4.62 -4.85 3.03
N GLU A 108 -4.13 -6.07 3.28
CA GLU A 108 -4.90 -7.16 3.86
C GLU A 108 -4.10 -7.82 5.01
N PRO A 109 -4.73 -8.25 6.12
CA PRO A 109 -4.06 -8.88 7.27
C PRO A 109 -3.70 -10.35 6.97
N ARG A 110 -2.71 -10.56 6.09
CA ARG A 110 -2.33 -11.87 5.55
C ARG A 110 -0.94 -12.29 6.02
N GLU A 111 -0.91 -13.30 6.90
CA GLU A 111 0.31 -13.92 7.42
C GLU A 111 1.19 -14.56 6.31
N ASP A 112 0.56 -15.10 5.24
CA ASP A 112 1.30 -15.72 4.13
C ASP A 112 2.15 -14.72 3.33
N LEU A 113 1.77 -13.44 3.29
CA LEU A 113 2.59 -12.38 2.71
C LEU A 113 3.85 -12.12 3.55
N ILE A 114 3.68 -12.02 4.86
CA ILE A 114 4.79 -11.82 5.81
C ILE A 114 5.75 -13.02 5.78
N SER A 115 5.21 -14.21 5.75
CA SER A 115 5.98 -15.46 5.65
C SER A 115 6.79 -15.51 4.34
N ALA A 116 6.17 -15.17 3.20
CA ALA A 116 6.81 -15.12 1.90
C ALA A 116 7.91 -14.05 1.83
N TYR A 117 7.68 -12.86 2.40
CA TYR A 117 8.63 -11.76 2.51
C TYR A 117 9.88 -12.18 3.30
N ARG A 118 9.66 -12.71 4.52
CA ARG A 118 10.76 -13.16 5.39
C ARG A 118 11.56 -14.31 4.78
N SER A 119 10.89 -15.30 4.19
CA SER A 119 11.53 -16.44 3.54
C SER A 119 12.39 -16.05 2.34
N ALA A 120 12.09 -14.92 1.71
CA ALA A 120 12.86 -14.33 0.61
C ALA A 120 14.01 -13.39 1.08
N GLY A 121 14.27 -13.31 2.39
CA GLY A 121 15.35 -12.49 2.95
C GLY A 121 14.92 -11.12 3.45
N GLY A 122 13.62 -10.79 3.43
CA GLY A 122 13.11 -9.51 3.90
C GLY A 122 13.22 -9.36 5.41
N THR A 123 13.89 -8.30 5.86
CA THR A 123 14.13 -7.97 7.28
C THR A 123 13.58 -6.60 7.68
N GLY A 124 13.18 -5.78 6.72
CA GLY A 124 12.72 -4.42 6.95
C GLY A 124 11.28 -4.31 7.44
N ALA A 125 10.78 -3.08 7.52
CA ALA A 125 9.44 -2.77 7.98
C ALA A 125 8.34 -3.45 7.13
N ARG A 126 7.22 -3.76 7.77
CA ARG A 126 6.06 -4.39 7.16
C ARG A 126 4.86 -3.48 7.35
N TYR A 127 4.68 -2.62 6.37
CA TYR A 127 3.60 -1.63 6.36
C TYR A 127 2.27 -2.26 5.98
N ALA A 128 1.19 -1.86 6.64
CA ALA A 128 -0.17 -2.15 6.24
C ALA A 128 -1.02 -0.89 6.13
N GLU A 129 -1.84 -0.81 5.09
CA GLU A 129 -2.93 0.14 5.00
C GLU A 129 -4.16 -0.47 5.69
N VAL A 130 -4.65 0.22 6.73
CA VAL A 130 -5.78 -0.24 7.56
C VAL A 130 -6.96 0.71 7.35
N PRO A 131 -7.97 0.31 6.57
CA PRO A 131 -9.16 1.14 6.37
C PRO A 131 -10.03 1.11 7.63
N LEU A 132 -10.56 2.29 7.98
CA LEU A 132 -11.53 2.50 9.04
C LEU A 132 -12.49 3.64 8.67
N ALA A 133 -13.55 3.82 9.44
CA ALA A 133 -14.47 4.93 9.24
C ALA A 133 -14.93 5.48 10.59
N TRP A 134 -14.50 6.70 10.91
CA TRP A 134 -14.97 7.41 12.08
C TRP A 134 -16.14 8.34 11.76
N ALA A 135 -17.17 8.32 12.58
CA ALA A 135 -18.24 9.29 12.65
C ALA A 135 -18.86 9.26 14.07
N PRO A 136 -19.66 10.29 14.48
CA PRO A 136 -20.31 10.30 15.79
C PRO A 136 -21.27 9.14 16.05
N THR A 137 -21.71 8.43 15.00
CA THR A 137 -22.53 7.22 15.10
C THR A 137 -21.97 6.13 14.17
N GLU A 138 -22.13 4.88 14.54
CA GLU A 138 -21.73 3.71 13.75
C GLU A 138 -22.45 3.69 12.37
N ASP A 139 -23.74 4.01 12.34
CA ASP A 139 -24.52 4.06 11.10
C ASP A 139 -23.96 5.10 10.10
N ALA A 140 -23.62 6.30 10.58
CA ALA A 140 -23.04 7.35 9.75
C ALA A 140 -21.65 6.93 9.24
N ALA A 141 -20.84 6.30 10.07
CA ALA A 141 -19.53 5.78 9.70
C ALA A 141 -19.63 4.68 8.63
N ALA A 142 -20.48 3.68 8.85
CA ALA A 142 -20.65 2.56 7.93
C ALA A 142 -21.22 3.00 6.58
N GLU A 143 -22.17 3.94 6.56
CA GLU A 143 -22.71 4.48 5.33
C GLU A 143 -21.68 5.34 4.56
N SER A 144 -20.83 6.10 5.26
CA SER A 144 -19.72 6.81 4.65
C SER A 144 -18.70 5.84 4.04
N ALA A 145 -18.29 4.82 4.79
CA ALA A 145 -17.41 3.77 4.29
C ALA A 145 -18.00 3.09 3.05
N ARG A 146 -19.30 2.77 3.06
CA ARG A 146 -20.00 2.22 1.90
C ARG A 146 -19.94 3.14 0.68
N LYS A 147 -20.06 4.43 0.86
CA LYS A 147 -20.02 5.41 -0.24
C LYS A 147 -18.60 5.59 -0.78
N LEU A 148 -17.60 5.66 0.09
CA LEU A 148 -16.27 6.08 -0.25
C LEU A 148 -15.29 4.91 -0.45
N PHE A 149 -15.51 3.76 0.21
CA PHE A 149 -14.52 2.69 0.28
C PHE A 149 -15.09 1.28 0.06
N ARG A 150 -16.32 1.14 -0.46
CA ARG A 150 -16.95 -0.18 -0.68
C ARG A 150 -16.13 -1.12 -1.57
N PHE A 151 -15.26 -0.58 -2.43
CA PHE A 151 -14.37 -1.38 -3.27
C PHE A 151 -13.37 -2.22 -2.45
N GLY A 152 -13.00 -1.77 -1.26
CA GLY A 152 -12.08 -2.49 -0.37
C GLY A 152 -12.55 -3.90 -0.01
N ILE A 153 -13.87 -4.16 -0.05
CA ILE A 153 -14.45 -5.48 0.23
C ILE A 153 -14.08 -6.54 -0.82
N THR A 154 -13.80 -6.15 -2.06
CA THR A 154 -13.54 -7.11 -3.14
C THR A 154 -12.15 -7.73 -3.08
N GLY A 155 -11.25 -7.20 -2.27
CA GLY A 155 -9.86 -7.63 -2.18
C GLY A 155 -9.02 -7.27 -3.41
N TRP A 156 -7.71 -7.25 -3.20
CA TRP A 156 -6.75 -6.76 -4.19
C TRP A 156 -6.79 -7.51 -5.54
N LYS A 157 -7.02 -8.83 -5.52
CA LYS A 157 -7.04 -9.63 -6.76
C LYS A 157 -8.12 -9.19 -7.74
N VAL A 158 -9.25 -8.66 -7.25
CA VAL A 158 -10.32 -8.12 -8.09
C VAL A 158 -10.01 -6.68 -8.45
N GLN A 159 -9.64 -5.86 -7.47
CA GLN A 159 -9.38 -4.43 -7.66
C GLN A 159 -8.32 -4.17 -8.73
N ALA A 160 -7.21 -4.91 -8.70
CA ALA A 160 -6.10 -4.75 -9.63
C ALA A 160 -6.48 -4.97 -11.11
N GLU A 161 -7.58 -5.67 -11.38
CA GLU A 161 -8.02 -6.01 -12.75
C GLU A 161 -9.18 -5.12 -13.26
N LEU A 162 -9.76 -4.27 -12.42
CA LEU A 162 -10.87 -3.40 -12.82
C LEU A 162 -10.34 -2.16 -13.56
N PRO A 163 -10.81 -1.89 -14.80
CA PRO A 163 -10.21 -0.88 -15.67
C PRO A 163 -10.67 0.56 -15.40
N ASN A 164 -11.83 0.77 -14.74
CA ASN A 164 -12.36 2.12 -14.54
C ASN A 164 -13.40 2.16 -13.41
N PRO A 165 -13.77 3.37 -12.90
CA PRO A 165 -14.70 3.51 -11.79
C PRO A 165 -16.07 2.85 -12.01
N VAL A 166 -16.59 2.81 -13.25
CA VAL A 166 -17.88 2.15 -13.56
C VAL A 166 -17.81 0.66 -13.27
N ASN A 167 -16.66 0.02 -13.54
CA ASN A 167 -16.45 -1.39 -13.22
C ASN A 167 -16.33 -1.63 -11.71
N PHE A 168 -15.68 -0.72 -10.96
CA PHE A 168 -15.67 -0.76 -9.50
C PHE A 168 -17.08 -0.63 -8.92
N ASP A 169 -17.88 0.31 -9.42
CA ASP A 169 -19.28 0.48 -9.01
C ASP A 169 -20.11 -0.77 -9.30
N ALA A 170 -19.95 -1.36 -10.47
CA ALA A 170 -20.67 -2.59 -10.85
C ALA A 170 -20.26 -3.77 -9.97
N ALA A 171 -18.95 -3.97 -9.74
CA ALA A 171 -18.41 -5.06 -8.93
C ALA A 171 -18.82 -4.96 -7.45
N THR A 172 -19.12 -3.76 -6.94
CA THR A 172 -19.43 -3.50 -5.53
C THR A 172 -20.87 -3.09 -5.27
N LYS A 173 -21.75 -3.18 -6.27
CA LYS A 173 -23.16 -2.77 -6.15
C LYS A 173 -23.92 -3.48 -5.03
N PHE A 174 -23.53 -4.71 -4.70
CA PHE A 174 -24.14 -5.53 -3.66
C PHE A 174 -23.69 -5.15 -2.24
N VAL A 175 -22.63 -4.33 -2.08
CA VAL A 175 -22.07 -3.99 -0.78
C VAL A 175 -23.03 -3.10 0.01
N THR A 176 -23.32 -3.52 1.23
CA THR A 176 -24.19 -2.82 2.18
C THR A 176 -23.37 -2.15 3.29
N ALA A 177 -24.01 -1.27 4.08
CA ALA A 177 -23.38 -0.73 5.28
C ALA A 177 -23.02 -1.82 6.30
N GLU A 178 -23.80 -2.91 6.35
CA GLU A 178 -23.50 -4.05 7.24
C GLU A 178 -22.18 -4.74 6.85
N HIS A 179 -21.95 -5.01 5.57
CA HIS A 179 -20.66 -5.54 5.10
C HIS A 179 -19.48 -4.63 5.50
N MET A 180 -19.71 -3.30 5.54
CA MET A 180 -18.65 -2.37 5.99
C MET A 180 -18.39 -2.50 7.50
N ARG A 181 -19.44 -2.66 8.34
CA ARG A 181 -19.28 -2.89 9.78
C ARG A 181 -18.54 -4.18 10.11
N GLU A 182 -18.78 -5.23 9.33
CA GLU A 182 -18.12 -6.53 9.53
C GLU A 182 -16.62 -6.48 9.23
N GLN A 183 -16.20 -5.68 8.25
CA GLN A 183 -14.83 -5.68 7.75
C GLN A 183 -13.98 -4.50 8.20
N PHE A 184 -14.60 -3.36 8.53
CA PHE A 184 -13.90 -2.15 8.93
C PHE A 184 -14.28 -1.71 10.33
N GLY A 185 -13.35 -1.08 11.04
CA GLY A 185 -13.69 -0.34 12.25
C GLY A 185 -14.60 0.82 11.88
N CYS A 186 -15.87 0.78 12.29
CA CYS A 186 -16.85 1.84 12.04
C CYS A 186 -17.36 2.43 13.35
N GLY A 187 -17.46 3.78 13.40
CA GLY A 187 -18.09 4.50 14.51
C GLY A 187 -17.12 5.16 15.48
N PRO A 188 -17.63 5.64 16.63
CA PRO A 188 -16.87 6.39 17.62
C PRO A 188 -16.16 5.51 18.65
N ASP A 189 -16.42 4.20 18.70
CA ASP A 189 -15.80 3.30 19.68
C ASP A 189 -14.37 2.92 19.26
N ALA A 190 -13.36 3.38 20.00
CA ALA A 190 -11.96 3.10 19.74
C ALA A 190 -11.64 1.59 19.73
N GLN A 191 -12.34 0.76 20.52
CA GLN A 191 -12.08 -0.67 20.58
C GLN A 191 -12.39 -1.38 19.26
N ARG A 192 -13.41 -0.95 18.53
CA ARG A 192 -13.73 -1.48 17.19
C ARG A 192 -12.58 -1.30 16.20
N HIS A 193 -11.91 -0.15 16.24
CA HIS A 193 -10.75 0.15 15.40
C HIS A 193 -9.50 -0.62 15.86
N VAL A 194 -9.32 -0.74 17.17
CA VAL A 194 -8.24 -1.54 17.78
C VAL A 194 -8.35 -3.02 17.40
N GLU A 195 -9.55 -3.60 17.37
CA GLU A 195 -9.76 -4.99 16.96
C GLU A 195 -9.28 -5.21 15.50
N VAL A 196 -9.64 -4.32 14.58
CA VAL A 196 -9.16 -4.40 13.20
C VAL A 196 -7.64 -4.28 13.12
N ALA A 197 -7.04 -3.34 13.86
CA ALA A 197 -5.59 -3.17 13.90
C ALA A 197 -4.86 -4.42 14.44
N LYS A 198 -5.43 -5.10 15.44
CA LYS A 198 -4.88 -6.34 16.00
C LYS A 198 -4.76 -7.46 14.96
N ASP A 199 -5.68 -7.58 14.03
CA ASP A 199 -5.60 -8.59 12.97
C ASP A 199 -4.35 -8.39 12.10
N PHE A 200 -4.01 -7.14 11.78
CA PHE A 200 -2.78 -6.82 11.05
C PHE A 200 -1.53 -7.07 11.88
N LEU A 201 -1.51 -6.67 13.15
CA LEU A 201 -0.39 -6.95 14.06
C LEU A 201 -0.19 -8.46 14.24
N ALA A 202 -1.27 -9.22 14.44
CA ALA A 202 -1.22 -10.68 14.56
C ALA A 202 -0.70 -11.35 13.28
N ALA A 203 -1.03 -10.82 12.09
CA ALA A 203 -0.49 -11.28 10.82
C ALA A 203 1.01 -10.95 10.66
N GLY A 204 1.59 -10.09 11.52
CA GLY A 204 3.02 -9.79 11.58
C GLY A 204 3.43 -8.46 10.94
N TYR A 205 2.50 -7.55 10.67
CA TYR A 205 2.80 -6.15 10.31
C TYR A 205 3.26 -5.37 11.55
N ASP A 206 4.09 -4.34 11.33
CA ASP A 206 4.65 -3.52 12.42
C ASP A 206 4.49 -2.01 12.20
N GLN A 207 3.95 -1.60 11.05
CA GLN A 207 3.66 -0.21 10.72
C GLN A 207 2.26 -0.11 10.12
N LEU A 208 1.34 0.57 10.78
CA LEU A 208 -0.05 0.68 10.32
C LEU A 208 -0.34 2.10 9.83
N ALA A 209 -0.73 2.24 8.56
CA ALA A 209 -1.24 3.47 7.96
C ALA A 209 -2.77 3.45 8.02
N LEU A 210 -3.36 4.24 8.89
CA LEU A 210 -4.82 4.32 9.05
C LEU A 210 -5.45 5.19 7.96
N ILE A 211 -6.41 4.66 7.23
CA ILE A 211 -7.17 5.36 6.18
C ILE A 211 -8.60 5.60 6.66
N ASN A 212 -8.94 6.85 6.95
CA ASN A 212 -10.29 7.18 7.39
C ASN A 212 -11.24 7.40 6.20
N ALA A 213 -12.19 6.50 6.02
CA ALA A 213 -13.34 6.63 5.09
C ALA A 213 -14.56 7.30 5.73
N GLY A 214 -14.41 7.90 6.92
CA GLY A 214 -15.44 8.69 7.59
C GLY A 214 -15.64 10.07 6.96
N PRO A 215 -16.77 10.72 7.22
CA PRO A 215 -17.14 11.97 6.57
C PRO A 215 -16.46 13.22 7.17
N ASP A 216 -15.89 13.12 8.38
CA ASP A 216 -15.32 14.23 9.13
C ASP A 216 -13.86 13.95 9.53
N MET A 217 -12.92 14.56 8.81
CA MET A 217 -11.49 14.40 9.07
C MET A 217 -11.04 15.13 10.35
N ASN A 218 -11.63 16.28 10.67
CA ASN A 218 -11.24 17.01 11.89
C ASN A 218 -11.70 16.25 13.14
N GLY A 219 -12.93 15.75 13.13
CA GLY A 219 -13.45 14.90 14.19
C GLY A 219 -12.63 13.61 14.33
N PHE A 220 -12.20 13.02 13.22
CA PHE A 220 -11.31 11.86 13.24
C PHE A 220 -9.95 12.18 13.88
N PHE A 221 -9.32 13.32 13.57
CA PHE A 221 -8.05 13.70 14.19
C PHE A 221 -8.19 13.94 15.69
N ASP A 222 -9.28 14.54 16.12
CA ASP A 222 -9.60 14.71 17.52
C ASP A 222 -9.79 13.36 18.24
N PHE A 223 -10.55 12.45 17.65
CA PHE A 223 -10.74 11.09 18.14
C PHE A 223 -9.44 10.30 18.17
N PHE A 224 -8.64 10.37 17.10
CA PHE A 224 -7.34 9.71 17.08
C PHE A 224 -6.42 10.21 18.20
N GLY A 225 -6.30 11.53 18.36
CA GLY A 225 -5.42 12.11 19.37
C GLY A 225 -5.82 11.81 20.81
N LYS A 226 -7.14 11.72 21.09
CA LYS A 226 -7.67 11.56 22.47
C LYS A 226 -7.91 10.11 22.87
N GLU A 227 -8.28 9.25 21.92
CA GLU A 227 -8.79 7.91 22.21
C GLU A 227 -8.07 6.81 21.43
N LEU A 228 -8.12 6.83 20.07
CA LEU A 228 -7.62 5.73 19.27
C LEU A 228 -6.10 5.61 19.32
N GLY A 229 -5.36 6.71 19.18
CA GLY A 229 -3.90 6.71 19.20
C GLY A 229 -3.35 6.13 20.52
N PRO A 230 -3.77 6.63 21.70
CA PRO A 230 -3.39 6.03 22.99
C PRO A 230 -3.74 4.55 23.10
N ALA A 231 -4.93 4.13 22.61
CA ALA A 231 -5.35 2.72 22.66
C ALA A 231 -4.49 1.81 21.75
N LEU A 232 -4.08 2.31 20.57
CA LEU A 232 -3.17 1.57 19.69
C LEU A 232 -1.76 1.48 20.26
N HIS A 233 -1.21 2.56 20.83
CA HIS A 233 0.11 2.53 21.47
C HIS A 233 0.17 1.60 22.67
N ALA A 234 -0.95 1.37 23.36
CA ALA A 234 -1.02 0.41 24.46
C ALA A 234 -0.90 -1.06 23.99
N LEU A 235 -0.98 -1.35 22.69
CA LEU A 235 -0.74 -2.68 22.12
C LEU A 235 0.75 -3.03 22.02
N ASP A 236 1.64 -2.03 22.03
CA ASP A 236 3.09 -2.19 21.90
C ASP A 236 3.76 -2.44 23.28
N SER A 237 2.99 -2.37 24.37
CA SER A 237 3.47 -2.52 25.76
C SER A 237 3.10 -3.89 26.32
#